data_2e1502989d0f3ec00e19558bb1528687
#
_entry.id   2e1502989d0f3ec00e19558bb1528687
#
_cell.length_a   1.000
_cell.length_b   1.000
_cell.length_c   1.000
_cell.angle_alpha   90.00
_cell.angle_beta   90.00
_cell.angle_gamma   90.00
#
_symmetry.space_group_name_H-M   'P 1'
#
loop_
_entity.id
_entity.type
_entity.pdbx_description
1 polymer ?
#
loop_
_entity_poly.entity_id
_entity_poly.type
_entity_poly.pdbx_seq_one_letter_code
_entity_poly.pdbx_strand_id
1 'polypeptide(L)'
;YGVSVCTIDGQSHSIGDTNVHFCIQSITKPINYCIILEENGEEKVHNHIGREPSGIGFNGLVLNNKRIPHNPMINSGAIMTCSLIKPELEMSDRFDHVMKYWSRLSGNSSVLFNNSVYLSERLTADRNFALGYFMRENKAFPENTNLIDTLEFYFQCCSIELNAQGMANVAATLANAGICPTTGERVLHPDTVKNCLSLMYSCGMYDFSGEFAFTIGLPAKSGVAGGLMIVVPNLLGICIYSPRLDELGNSVRGIDFCKELIKTYNFHNYDSLTSGNNKIDPRLKRNQSKIEGIISLCSAASEGDMMEVRHLVAQGVDINLADYDGRTA
;
A
#
# COMPACT_ATOMS: atom_id res chain seq x y z
N TYR A 1 0.46 -21.05 -1.51
CA TYR A 1 -0.47 -20.07 -2.08
C TYR A 1 -1.45 -19.61 -1.01
N GLY A 2 -1.49 -18.35 -0.73
CA GLY A 2 -2.42 -17.75 0.22
C GLY A 2 -3.02 -16.45 -0.33
N VAL A 3 -4.28 -16.20 -0.04
CA VAL A 3 -4.97 -14.93 -0.32
C VAL A 3 -5.62 -14.46 0.96
N SER A 4 -5.40 -13.20 1.30
CA SER A 4 -6.07 -12.55 2.42
C SER A 4 -6.69 -11.23 1.97
N VAL A 5 -7.88 -10.94 2.47
CA VAL A 5 -8.64 -9.73 2.21
C VAL A 5 -8.98 -9.10 3.55
N CYS A 6 -8.86 -7.78 3.64
CA CYS A 6 -9.33 -7.00 4.77
C CYS A 6 -10.15 -5.81 4.26
N THR A 7 -11.37 -5.64 4.75
CA THR A 7 -12.24 -4.53 4.39
C THR A 7 -11.94 -3.30 5.26
N ILE A 8 -12.36 -2.12 4.81
CA ILE A 8 -12.10 -0.87 5.57
C ILE A 8 -12.92 -0.76 6.86
N ASP A 9 -13.89 -1.65 7.08
CA ASP A 9 -14.64 -1.82 8.33
C ASP A 9 -14.08 -2.94 9.23
N GLY A 10 -12.90 -3.50 8.88
CA GLY A 10 -12.16 -4.44 9.72
C GLY A 10 -12.53 -5.92 9.56
N GLN A 11 -13.42 -6.26 8.63
CA GLN A 11 -13.69 -7.67 8.33
C GLN A 11 -12.53 -8.27 7.55
N SER A 12 -12.15 -9.50 7.87
CA SER A 12 -11.07 -10.20 7.16
C SER A 12 -11.47 -11.61 6.76
N HIS A 13 -10.94 -12.04 5.62
CA HIS A 13 -11.09 -13.40 5.12
C HIS A 13 -9.79 -13.89 4.51
N SER A 14 -9.43 -15.14 4.78
CA SER A 14 -8.16 -15.72 4.37
C SER A 14 -8.32 -17.14 3.87
N ILE A 15 -7.63 -17.48 2.78
CA ILE A 15 -7.65 -18.81 2.16
C ILE A 15 -6.22 -19.25 1.85
N GLY A 16 -5.87 -20.49 2.19
CA GLY A 16 -4.58 -21.10 1.93
C GLY A 16 -3.51 -20.70 2.96
N ASP A 17 -2.25 -20.60 2.51
CA ASP A 17 -1.05 -20.45 3.37
C ASP A 17 -0.84 -19.03 3.88
N THR A 18 -1.88 -18.38 4.41
CA THR A 18 -1.89 -16.95 4.77
C THR A 18 -1.12 -16.61 6.04
N ASN A 19 -0.78 -17.59 6.85
CA ASN A 19 0.02 -17.44 8.08
C ASN A 19 1.54 -17.52 7.82
N VAL A 20 1.95 -17.94 6.63
CA VAL A 20 3.37 -18.02 6.28
C VAL A 20 3.94 -16.62 6.17
N HIS A 21 5.01 -16.34 6.93
CA HIS A 21 5.76 -15.10 6.81
C HIS A 21 6.64 -15.15 5.56
N PHE A 22 6.71 -14.05 4.86
CA PHE A 22 7.58 -13.86 3.70
C PHE A 22 8.23 -12.48 3.74
N CYS A 23 9.43 -12.38 3.21
CA CYS A 23 10.09 -11.09 3.06
C CYS A 23 9.29 -10.21 2.11
N ILE A 24 8.96 -9.00 2.56
CA ILE A 24 8.11 -8.09 1.80
C ILE A 24 8.81 -7.50 0.56
N GLN A 25 10.14 -7.51 0.56
CA GLN A 25 10.96 -7.08 -0.56
C GLN A 25 10.51 -5.70 -1.09
N SER A 26 10.25 -5.58 -2.37
CA SER A 26 9.83 -4.31 -2.97
C SER A 26 8.48 -3.78 -2.50
N ILE A 27 7.70 -4.52 -1.71
CA ILE A 27 6.48 -3.99 -1.10
C ILE A 27 6.82 -2.96 0.01
N THR A 28 8.06 -2.92 0.49
CA THR A 28 8.50 -1.87 1.42
C THR A 28 8.49 -0.46 0.80
N LYS A 29 8.66 -0.34 -0.53
CA LYS A 29 8.84 0.94 -1.22
C LYS A 29 7.69 1.93 -1.03
N PRO A 30 6.40 1.57 -1.24
CA PRO A 30 5.30 2.48 -1.01
C PRO A 30 5.19 2.95 0.45
N ILE A 31 5.48 2.08 1.41
CA ILE A 31 5.39 2.44 2.82
C ILE A 31 6.54 3.38 3.23
N ASN A 32 7.77 3.09 2.80
CA ASN A 32 8.89 4.00 3.03
C ASN A 32 8.64 5.36 2.38
N TYR A 33 8.01 5.41 1.20
CA TYR A 33 7.61 6.66 0.57
C TYR A 33 6.55 7.40 1.38
N CYS A 34 5.56 6.71 1.95
CA CYS A 34 4.61 7.33 2.87
C CYS A 34 5.34 7.94 4.08
N ILE A 35 6.28 7.22 4.70
CA ILE A 35 7.03 7.70 5.86
C ILE A 35 7.73 9.02 5.55
N ILE A 36 8.44 9.12 4.43
CA ILE A 36 9.15 10.36 4.10
C ILE A 36 8.20 11.51 3.75
N LEU A 37 7.02 11.24 3.19
CA LEU A 37 5.99 12.26 2.96
C LEU A 37 5.45 12.83 4.27
N GLU A 38 5.15 11.96 5.25
CA GLU A 38 4.71 12.38 6.59
C GLU A 38 5.75 13.26 7.30
N GLU A 39 7.02 12.93 7.14
CA GLU A 39 8.11 13.56 7.89
C GLU A 39 8.68 14.80 7.23
N ASN A 40 8.75 14.82 5.92
CA ASN A 40 9.45 15.86 5.17
C ASN A 40 8.52 16.74 4.34
N GLY A 41 7.28 16.31 4.12
CA GLY A 41 6.34 16.98 3.23
C GLY A 41 6.61 16.74 1.74
N GLU A 42 5.60 16.94 0.92
CA GLU A 42 5.61 16.62 -0.51
C GLU A 42 6.68 17.39 -1.28
N GLU A 43 6.82 18.70 -1.03
CA GLU A 43 7.76 19.56 -1.76
C GLU A 43 9.21 19.10 -1.56
N LYS A 44 9.63 18.88 -0.31
CA LYS A 44 11.00 18.44 0.00
C LYS A 44 11.31 17.07 -0.58
N VAL A 45 10.36 16.12 -0.49
CA VAL A 45 10.51 14.77 -1.04
C VAL A 45 10.72 14.82 -2.55
N HIS A 46 9.89 15.60 -3.27
CA HIS A 46 9.94 15.67 -4.72
C HIS A 46 11.04 16.59 -5.30
N ASN A 47 11.81 17.24 -4.44
CA ASN A 47 13.11 17.79 -4.84
C ASN A 47 14.17 16.70 -5.06
N HIS A 48 13.97 15.50 -4.48
CA HIS A 48 14.90 14.37 -4.57
C HIS A 48 14.39 13.17 -5.35
N ILE A 49 13.08 13.03 -5.53
CA ILE A 49 12.44 11.88 -6.19
C ILE A 49 11.35 12.40 -7.14
N GLY A 50 11.36 11.94 -8.39
CA GLY A 50 10.31 12.25 -9.37
C GLY A 50 9.02 11.45 -9.15
N ARG A 51 8.10 11.59 -10.11
CA ARG A 51 6.76 10.97 -10.08
C ARG A 51 6.43 10.18 -11.35
N GLU A 52 7.38 10.08 -12.28
CA GLU A 52 7.16 9.51 -13.61
C GLU A 52 7.69 8.07 -13.72
N PRO A 53 7.07 7.21 -14.52
CA PRO A 53 7.68 5.95 -14.93
C PRO A 53 9.04 6.19 -15.60
N SER A 54 10.01 5.31 -15.37
CA SER A 54 11.36 5.47 -15.91
C SER A 54 11.46 5.21 -17.42
N GLY A 55 10.49 4.51 -17.99
CA GLY A 55 10.54 4.01 -19.38
C GLY A 55 11.57 2.90 -19.62
N ILE A 56 12.29 2.48 -18.59
CA ILE A 56 13.23 1.34 -18.58
C ILE A 56 13.02 0.52 -17.32
N GLY A 57 13.62 -0.68 -17.26
CA GLY A 57 13.46 -1.58 -16.11
C GLY A 57 13.75 -0.95 -14.74
N PHE A 58 13.10 -1.47 -13.70
CA PHE A 58 13.11 -0.94 -12.33
C PHE A 58 14.51 -0.83 -11.66
N ASN A 59 15.53 -1.46 -12.23
CA ASN A 59 16.93 -1.41 -11.79
C ASN A 59 17.86 -0.78 -12.84
N GLY A 60 17.32 -0.02 -13.79
CA GLY A 60 18.07 0.69 -14.80
C GLY A 60 18.92 1.81 -14.23
N LEU A 61 20.14 1.99 -14.76
CA LEU A 61 21.05 3.09 -14.42
C LEU A 61 20.64 4.36 -15.16
N VAL A 62 19.54 4.99 -14.69
CA VAL A 62 19.00 6.20 -15.32
C VAL A 62 18.43 7.15 -14.25
N LEU A 63 18.60 8.42 -14.49
CA LEU A 63 17.97 9.52 -13.75
C LEU A 63 17.18 10.39 -14.73
N ASN A 64 16.23 11.15 -14.19
CA ASN A 64 15.47 12.09 -15.01
C ASN A 64 16.28 13.34 -15.39
N ASN A 65 15.68 14.26 -16.14
CA ASN A 65 16.33 15.49 -16.59
C ASN A 65 16.82 16.40 -15.44
N LYS A 66 16.27 16.23 -14.23
CA LYS A 66 16.72 16.92 -13.00
C LYS A 66 17.85 16.19 -12.28
N ARG A 67 18.33 15.07 -12.82
CA ARG A 67 19.34 14.17 -12.24
C ARG A 67 18.90 13.51 -10.91
N ILE A 68 17.60 13.26 -10.76
CA ILE A 68 17.02 12.54 -9.62
C ILE A 68 16.30 11.28 -10.10
N PRO A 69 16.07 10.28 -9.25
CA PRO A 69 15.29 9.08 -9.58
C PRO A 69 13.90 9.41 -10.12
N HIS A 70 13.41 8.65 -11.09
CA HIS A 70 12.13 8.90 -11.73
C HIS A 70 10.93 8.76 -10.80
N ASN A 71 10.94 7.79 -9.89
CA ASN A 71 9.87 7.58 -8.92
C ASN A 71 10.35 6.69 -7.74
N PRO A 72 9.63 6.63 -6.61
CA PRO A 72 10.04 5.86 -5.43
C PRO A 72 9.84 4.34 -5.56
N MET A 73 9.17 3.84 -6.61
CA MET A 73 8.84 2.42 -6.78
C MET A 73 9.93 1.62 -7.51
N ILE A 74 10.92 2.30 -8.12
CA ILE A 74 12.13 1.70 -8.69
C ILE A 74 13.28 1.70 -7.67
N ASN A 75 14.32 0.90 -7.90
CA ASN A 75 15.40 0.73 -6.91
C ASN A 75 16.14 2.04 -6.60
N SER A 76 16.49 2.85 -7.61
CA SER A 76 17.14 4.15 -7.37
C SER A 76 16.28 5.07 -6.49
N GLY A 77 14.99 5.15 -6.74
CA GLY A 77 14.06 5.95 -5.94
C GLY A 77 13.87 5.40 -4.53
N ALA A 78 13.85 4.08 -4.36
CA ALA A 78 13.77 3.45 -3.04
C ALA A 78 15.03 3.67 -2.19
N ILE A 79 16.22 3.61 -2.79
CA ILE A 79 17.47 3.96 -2.13
C ILE A 79 17.48 5.44 -1.73
N MET A 80 17.02 6.33 -2.62
CA MET A 80 16.84 7.75 -2.31
C MET A 80 15.85 7.95 -1.15
N THR A 81 14.70 7.25 -1.17
CA THR A 81 13.73 7.27 -0.08
C THR A 81 14.38 6.90 1.26
N CYS A 82 15.18 5.85 1.28
CA CYS A 82 15.92 5.44 2.48
C CYS A 82 16.88 6.52 3.00
N SER A 83 17.49 7.32 2.13
CA SER A 83 18.36 8.42 2.57
C SER A 83 17.61 9.56 3.28
N LEU A 84 16.30 9.65 3.11
CA LEU A 84 15.44 10.69 3.69
C LEU A 84 14.71 10.27 4.97
N ILE A 85 14.70 8.97 5.33
CA ILE A 85 14.09 8.49 6.58
C ILE A 85 15.03 8.74 7.73
N LYS A 86 14.72 9.70 8.60
CA LYS A 86 15.45 9.98 9.86
C LYS A 86 16.99 9.86 9.74
N PRO A 87 17.63 10.57 8.80
CA PRO A 87 19.09 10.43 8.58
C PRO A 87 19.93 10.85 9.78
N GLU A 88 19.34 11.57 10.73
CA GLU A 88 19.97 12.02 11.98
C GLU A 88 20.03 10.93 13.07
N LEU A 89 19.27 9.84 12.91
CA LEU A 89 19.23 8.74 13.88
C LEU A 89 20.27 7.66 13.56
N GLU A 90 20.67 6.92 14.57
CA GLU A 90 21.46 5.69 14.41
C GLU A 90 20.68 4.61 13.65
N MET A 91 21.39 3.70 12.99
CA MET A 91 20.80 2.67 12.13
C MET A 91 19.72 1.84 12.83
N SER A 92 19.93 1.45 14.08
CA SER A 92 18.98 0.69 14.89
C SER A 92 17.67 1.46 15.08
N ASP A 93 17.76 2.73 15.44
CA ASP A 93 16.59 3.57 15.72
C ASP A 93 15.81 3.90 14.44
N ARG A 94 16.51 4.08 13.31
CA ARG A 94 15.92 4.24 11.98
C ARG A 94 15.12 2.99 11.60
N PHE A 95 15.70 1.81 11.82
CA PHE A 95 15.04 0.55 11.48
C PHE A 95 13.83 0.29 12.38
N ASP A 96 13.97 0.50 13.69
CA ASP A 96 12.87 0.41 14.64
C ASP A 96 11.72 1.38 14.30
N HIS A 97 12.06 2.57 13.81
CA HIS A 97 11.07 3.54 13.35
C HIS A 97 10.24 3.00 12.18
N VAL A 98 10.87 2.41 11.16
CA VAL A 98 10.16 1.76 10.03
C VAL A 98 9.35 0.57 10.51
N MET A 99 9.89 -0.29 11.40
CA MET A 99 9.19 -1.44 11.97
C MET A 99 7.91 -1.02 12.72
N LYS A 100 7.94 0.12 13.44
CA LYS A 100 6.76 0.68 14.11
C LYS A 100 5.66 1.10 13.11
N TYR A 101 6.02 1.71 11.98
CA TYR A 101 5.04 2.01 10.92
C TYR A 101 4.40 0.73 10.38
N TRP A 102 5.20 -0.31 10.08
CA TRP A 102 4.68 -1.59 9.61
C TRP A 102 3.74 -2.24 10.64
N SER A 103 4.10 -2.23 11.92
CA SER A 103 3.25 -2.74 13.00
C SER A 103 1.90 -2.00 13.06
N ARG A 104 1.91 -0.68 13.09
CA ARG A 104 0.70 0.15 13.16
C ARG A 104 -0.20 -0.03 11.92
N LEU A 105 0.39 -0.05 10.71
CA LEU A 105 -0.34 -0.24 9.46
C LEU A 105 -0.97 -1.64 9.34
N SER A 106 -0.31 -2.66 9.88
CA SER A 106 -0.78 -4.05 9.85
C SER A 106 -1.75 -4.41 11.00
N GLY A 107 -2.17 -3.43 11.82
CA GLY A 107 -3.05 -3.66 12.96
C GLY A 107 -2.38 -4.43 14.08
N ASN A 108 -1.12 -4.10 14.36
CA ASN A 108 -0.27 -4.75 15.35
C ASN A 108 0.01 -6.24 15.07
N SER A 109 -0.01 -6.63 13.79
CA SER A 109 0.44 -7.96 13.37
C SER A 109 1.92 -8.17 13.69
N SER A 110 2.34 -9.43 13.81
CA SER A 110 3.75 -9.78 14.02
C SER A 110 4.57 -9.40 12.79
N VAL A 111 5.35 -8.32 12.91
CA VAL A 111 6.32 -7.87 11.91
C VAL A 111 7.68 -8.39 12.32
N LEU A 112 8.35 -9.14 11.44
CA LEU A 112 9.61 -9.81 11.73
C LEU A 112 10.73 -9.28 10.81
N PHE A 113 11.95 -9.70 11.07
CA PHE A 113 13.12 -9.39 10.27
C PHE A 113 13.91 -10.66 9.94
N ASN A 114 14.25 -10.84 8.67
CA ASN A 114 15.04 -12.00 8.22
C ASN A 114 16.50 -11.61 7.98
N ASN A 115 17.33 -11.90 8.97
CA ASN A 115 18.76 -11.61 8.89
C ASN A 115 19.47 -12.39 7.77
N SER A 116 19.05 -13.60 7.46
CA SER A 116 19.68 -14.40 6.39
C SER A 116 19.40 -13.80 5.02
N VAL A 117 18.17 -13.33 4.78
CA VAL A 117 17.83 -12.62 3.53
C VAL A 117 18.58 -11.29 3.45
N TYR A 118 18.65 -10.51 4.54
CA TYR A 118 19.40 -9.27 4.57
C TYR A 118 20.88 -9.48 4.18
N LEU A 119 21.55 -10.49 4.76
CA LEU A 119 22.93 -10.82 4.43
C LEU A 119 23.10 -11.25 2.97
N SER A 120 22.13 -12.03 2.43
CA SER A 120 22.11 -12.44 1.02
C SER A 120 21.92 -11.25 0.08
N GLU A 121 20.96 -10.37 0.36
CA GLU A 121 20.72 -9.14 -0.40
C GLU A 121 21.96 -8.26 -0.46
N ARG A 122 22.61 -8.04 0.69
CA ARG A 122 23.85 -7.29 0.79
C ARG A 122 24.99 -7.89 -0.04
N LEU A 123 25.14 -9.21 -0.01
CA LEU A 123 26.22 -9.92 -0.70
C LEU A 123 26.06 -9.88 -2.23
N THR A 124 24.83 -9.85 -2.72
CA THR A 124 24.50 -9.93 -4.16
C THR A 124 24.04 -8.59 -4.75
N ALA A 125 24.30 -7.48 -4.06
CA ALA A 125 23.73 -6.16 -4.34
C ALA A 125 24.48 -5.30 -5.33
N ASP A 126 25.37 -5.85 -6.17
CA ASP A 126 26.23 -5.08 -7.11
C ASP A 126 25.44 -4.02 -7.88
N ARG A 127 24.25 -4.37 -8.37
CA ARG A 127 23.39 -3.43 -9.10
C ARG A 127 22.91 -2.26 -8.22
N ASN A 128 22.58 -2.51 -6.97
CA ASN A 128 22.15 -1.47 -6.03
C ASN A 128 23.31 -0.57 -5.61
N PHE A 129 24.49 -1.14 -5.42
CA PHE A 129 25.73 -0.34 -5.22
C PHE A 129 26.02 0.52 -6.45
N ALA A 130 25.94 -0.02 -7.65
CA ALA A 130 26.14 0.74 -8.89
C ALA A 130 25.13 1.90 -9.01
N LEU A 131 23.84 1.68 -8.71
CA LEU A 131 22.81 2.72 -8.65
C LEU A 131 23.14 3.81 -7.61
N GLY A 132 23.56 3.41 -6.42
CA GLY A 132 23.96 4.32 -5.35
C GLY A 132 25.14 5.20 -5.75
N TYR A 133 26.20 4.62 -6.31
CA TYR A 133 27.37 5.37 -6.78
C TYR A 133 27.03 6.29 -7.97
N PHE A 134 26.17 5.82 -8.90
CA PHE A 134 25.70 6.64 -10.02
C PHE A 134 24.90 7.87 -9.54
N MET A 135 23.99 7.69 -8.57
CA MET A 135 23.26 8.80 -7.96
C MET A 135 24.19 9.76 -7.21
N ARG A 136 25.20 9.25 -6.50
CA ARG A 136 26.20 10.06 -5.78
C ARG A 136 27.05 10.88 -6.75
N GLU A 137 27.52 10.29 -7.86
CA GLU A 137 28.26 10.99 -8.92
C GLU A 137 27.45 12.17 -9.47
N ASN A 138 26.14 11.96 -9.67
CA ASN A 138 25.20 12.97 -10.16
C ASN A 138 24.72 13.96 -9.08
N LYS A 139 25.23 13.89 -7.84
CA LYS A 139 24.85 14.73 -6.71
C LYS A 139 23.35 14.72 -6.42
N ALA A 140 22.68 13.57 -6.63
CA ALA A 140 21.24 13.41 -6.44
C ALA A 140 20.84 13.36 -4.95
N PHE A 141 21.70 12.81 -4.09
CA PHE A 141 21.42 12.68 -2.66
C PHE A 141 21.46 14.02 -1.91
N PRO A 142 20.73 14.12 -0.78
CA PRO A 142 20.93 15.19 0.18
C PRO A 142 22.40 15.33 0.60
N GLU A 143 22.80 16.54 0.99
CA GLU A 143 24.15 16.76 1.52
C GLU A 143 24.44 15.85 2.71
N ASN A 144 25.69 15.42 2.84
CA ASN A 144 26.19 14.54 3.91
C ASN A 144 25.55 13.15 3.99
N THR A 145 24.84 12.67 2.92
CA THR A 145 24.32 11.31 2.90
C THR A 145 25.43 10.27 2.94
N ASN A 146 25.42 9.40 3.96
CA ASN A 146 26.26 8.20 3.98
C ASN A 146 25.64 7.15 3.06
N LEU A 147 26.28 6.94 1.90
CA LEU A 147 25.76 6.02 0.89
C LEU A 147 25.72 4.56 1.37
N ILE A 148 26.75 4.13 2.10
CA ILE A 148 26.83 2.73 2.54
C ILE A 148 25.75 2.45 3.58
N ASP A 149 25.57 3.30 4.58
CA ASP A 149 24.52 3.16 5.58
C ASP A 149 23.14 3.24 4.93
N THR A 150 22.96 4.08 3.91
CA THR A 150 21.70 4.16 3.15
C THR A 150 21.38 2.84 2.43
N LEU A 151 22.37 2.21 1.81
CA LEU A 151 22.19 0.91 1.14
C LEU A 151 21.94 -0.22 2.15
N GLU A 152 22.69 -0.26 3.25
CA GLU A 152 22.47 -1.22 4.34
C GLU A 152 21.02 -1.11 4.88
N PHE A 153 20.57 0.11 5.13
CA PHE A 153 19.19 0.37 5.59
C PHE A 153 18.15 -0.05 4.54
N TYR A 154 18.40 0.19 3.26
CA TYR A 154 17.54 -0.28 2.18
C TYR A 154 17.42 -1.82 2.17
N PHE A 155 18.54 -2.55 2.35
CA PHE A 155 18.52 -4.01 2.42
C PHE A 155 17.77 -4.52 3.67
N GLN A 156 17.92 -3.84 4.81
CA GLN A 156 17.14 -4.15 6.01
C GLN A 156 15.64 -3.99 5.75
N CYS A 157 15.20 -2.88 5.15
CA CYS A 157 13.80 -2.65 4.82
C CYS A 157 13.23 -3.72 3.86
N CYS A 158 14.03 -4.20 2.88
CA CYS A 158 13.63 -5.27 1.98
C CYS A 158 13.48 -6.63 2.68
N SER A 159 14.16 -6.82 3.82
CA SER A 159 14.21 -8.07 4.57
C SER A 159 13.23 -8.14 5.76
N ILE A 160 12.33 -7.16 5.87
CA ILE A 160 11.18 -7.21 6.78
C ILE A 160 10.27 -8.35 6.34
N GLU A 161 9.72 -9.10 7.29
CA GLU A 161 8.76 -10.16 7.04
C GLU A 161 7.38 -9.84 7.61
N LEU A 162 6.38 -10.18 6.81
CA LEU A 162 4.98 -10.12 7.19
C LEU A 162 4.23 -11.28 6.54
N ASN A 163 3.11 -11.69 7.10
CA ASN A 163 2.23 -12.68 6.49
C ASN A 163 1.15 -12.02 5.62
N ALA A 164 0.39 -12.81 4.87
CA ALA A 164 -0.62 -12.28 3.96
C ALA A 164 -1.76 -11.55 4.69
N GLN A 165 -2.10 -11.94 5.91
CA GLN A 165 -3.14 -11.29 6.72
C GLN A 165 -2.74 -9.88 7.14
N GLY A 166 -1.54 -9.74 7.72
CA GLY A 166 -1.00 -8.44 8.09
C GLY A 166 -0.83 -7.52 6.88
N MET A 167 -0.38 -8.08 5.74
CA MET A 167 -0.22 -7.31 4.49
C MET A 167 -1.58 -6.87 3.91
N ALA A 168 -2.63 -7.68 4.00
CA ALA A 168 -3.99 -7.29 3.59
C ALA A 168 -4.51 -6.14 4.47
N ASN A 169 -4.17 -6.13 5.77
CA ASN A 169 -4.52 -5.04 6.66
C ASN A 169 -3.75 -3.75 6.32
N VAL A 170 -2.45 -3.83 5.98
CA VAL A 170 -1.68 -2.69 5.43
C VAL A 170 -2.37 -2.11 4.20
N ALA A 171 -2.74 -2.97 3.25
CA ALA A 171 -3.46 -2.56 2.04
C ALA A 171 -4.82 -1.92 2.37
N ALA A 172 -5.55 -2.47 3.35
CA ALA A 172 -6.83 -1.92 3.81
C ALA A 172 -6.66 -0.58 4.54
N THR A 173 -5.56 -0.38 5.27
CA THR A 173 -5.21 0.92 5.87
C THR A 173 -5.00 1.97 4.76
N LEU A 174 -4.32 1.61 3.67
CA LEU A 174 -4.22 2.48 2.49
C LEU A 174 -5.59 2.70 1.82
N ALA A 175 -6.41 1.65 1.69
CA ALA A 175 -7.77 1.78 1.15
C ALA A 175 -8.67 2.69 1.99
N ASN A 176 -8.40 2.78 3.29
CA ASN A 176 -9.14 3.59 4.28
C ASN A 176 -8.48 4.95 4.57
N ALA A 177 -7.81 5.53 3.58
CA ALA A 177 -7.17 6.84 3.67
C ALA A 177 -6.22 6.99 4.89
N GLY A 178 -5.51 5.92 5.24
CA GLY A 178 -4.49 5.89 6.29
C GLY A 178 -4.99 5.58 7.70
N ILE A 179 -6.26 5.20 7.86
CA ILE A 179 -6.81 4.70 9.13
C ILE A 179 -6.77 3.17 9.12
N CYS A 180 -6.07 2.59 10.08
CA CYS A 180 -6.03 1.14 10.23
C CYS A 180 -7.41 0.59 10.62
N PRO A 181 -8.04 -0.29 9.80
CA PRO A 181 -9.42 -0.71 10.04
C PRO A 181 -9.60 -1.57 11.28
N THR A 182 -8.57 -2.27 11.74
CA THR A 182 -8.64 -3.16 12.90
C THR A 182 -8.36 -2.46 14.23
N THR A 183 -7.64 -1.33 14.22
CA THR A 183 -7.31 -0.57 15.44
C THR A 183 -8.03 0.77 15.52
N GLY A 184 -8.54 1.29 14.40
CA GLY A 184 -9.09 2.64 14.31
C GLY A 184 -8.03 3.75 14.34
N GLU A 185 -6.75 3.41 14.40
CA GLU A 185 -5.67 4.39 14.47
C GLU A 185 -5.42 5.06 13.12
N ARG A 186 -5.32 6.40 13.09
CA ARG A 186 -4.80 7.12 11.94
C ARG A 186 -3.27 7.02 11.93
N VAL A 187 -2.75 6.29 10.96
CA VAL A 187 -1.31 6.06 10.81
C VAL A 187 -0.70 6.99 9.76
N LEU A 188 -1.45 7.33 8.71
CA LEU A 188 -1.02 8.18 7.60
C LEU A 188 -2.06 9.27 7.31
N HIS A 189 -1.59 10.41 6.81
CA HIS A 189 -2.47 11.46 6.31
C HIS A 189 -3.12 11.05 4.97
N PRO A 190 -4.38 11.46 4.69
CA PRO A 190 -5.05 11.12 3.43
C PRO A 190 -4.31 11.55 2.16
N ASP A 191 -3.65 12.71 2.17
CA ASP A 191 -2.86 13.18 1.02
C ASP A 191 -1.62 12.33 0.77
N THR A 192 -0.96 11.85 1.82
CA THR A 192 0.13 10.89 1.74
C THR A 192 -0.33 9.60 1.05
N VAL A 193 -1.47 9.08 1.47
CA VAL A 193 -2.06 7.87 0.88
C VAL A 193 -2.42 8.10 -0.58
N LYS A 194 -3.10 9.21 -0.91
CA LYS A 194 -3.44 9.59 -2.30
C LYS A 194 -2.21 9.59 -3.19
N ASN A 195 -1.13 10.25 -2.76
CA ASN A 195 0.12 10.33 -3.51
C ASN A 195 0.77 8.96 -3.69
N CYS A 196 0.76 8.14 -2.63
CA CYS A 196 1.29 6.77 -2.66
C CYS A 196 0.51 5.88 -3.64
N LEU A 197 -0.82 5.87 -3.56
CA LEU A 197 -1.67 5.06 -4.44
C LEU A 197 -1.52 5.48 -5.91
N SER A 198 -1.35 6.78 -6.19
CA SER A 198 -1.11 7.29 -7.54
C SER A 198 0.17 6.70 -8.15
N LEU A 199 1.25 6.63 -7.37
CA LEU A 199 2.51 6.03 -7.81
C LEU A 199 2.49 4.50 -7.82
N MET A 200 1.77 3.85 -6.92
CA MET A 200 1.52 2.42 -7.00
C MET A 200 0.77 2.04 -8.28
N TYR A 201 -0.20 2.86 -8.70
CA TYR A 201 -0.96 2.64 -9.92
C TYR A 201 -0.09 2.71 -11.17
N SER A 202 0.79 3.70 -11.27
CA SER A 202 1.61 3.92 -12.46
C SER A 202 2.93 3.14 -12.49
N CYS A 203 3.49 2.76 -11.33
CA CYS A 203 4.86 2.25 -11.21
C CYS A 203 5.00 1.01 -10.31
N GLY A 204 3.91 0.45 -9.77
CA GLY A 204 3.98 -0.55 -8.70
C GLY A 204 4.31 -1.98 -9.14
N MET A 205 4.16 -2.32 -10.41
CA MET A 205 4.21 -3.70 -10.93
C MET A 205 5.41 -3.94 -11.86
N TYR A 206 6.55 -3.31 -11.57
CA TYR A 206 7.75 -3.36 -12.41
C TYR A 206 7.43 -2.96 -13.87
N ASP A 207 8.00 -3.67 -14.85
CA ASP A 207 7.78 -3.37 -16.26
C ASP A 207 6.37 -3.78 -16.75
N PHE A 208 5.56 -4.36 -15.88
CA PHE A 208 4.15 -4.71 -16.11
C PHE A 208 3.17 -3.63 -15.62
N SER A 209 3.65 -2.51 -15.10
CA SER A 209 2.79 -1.49 -14.44
C SER A 209 1.74 -0.90 -15.39
N GLY A 210 2.12 -0.59 -16.64
CA GLY A 210 1.20 -0.06 -17.64
C GLY A 210 0.10 -1.07 -18.04
N GLU A 211 0.49 -2.31 -18.29
CA GLU A 211 -0.46 -3.40 -18.61
C GLU A 211 -1.37 -3.72 -17.41
N PHE A 212 -0.83 -3.71 -16.18
CA PHE A 212 -1.63 -3.91 -14.98
C PHE A 212 -2.64 -2.77 -14.76
N ALA A 213 -2.24 -1.53 -14.98
CA ALA A 213 -3.12 -0.37 -14.91
C ALA A 213 -4.23 -0.44 -15.96
N PHE A 214 -3.92 -0.94 -17.18
CA PHE A 214 -4.90 -1.10 -18.26
C PHE A 214 -5.86 -2.26 -18.02
N THR A 215 -5.36 -3.41 -17.57
CA THR A 215 -6.18 -4.64 -17.46
C THR A 215 -6.88 -4.80 -16.11
N ILE A 216 -6.24 -4.38 -15.02
CA ILE A 216 -6.74 -4.53 -13.66
C ILE A 216 -7.26 -3.21 -13.10
N GLY A 217 -6.57 -2.09 -13.38
CA GLY A 217 -7.02 -0.77 -13.03
C GLY A 217 -7.03 -0.45 -11.53
N LEU A 218 -6.15 -1.08 -10.75
CA LEU A 218 -6.02 -0.89 -9.30
C LEU A 218 -4.58 -0.55 -8.90
N PRO A 219 -4.37 0.26 -7.86
CA PRO A 219 -3.06 0.42 -7.24
C PRO A 219 -2.55 -0.90 -6.67
N ALA A 220 -1.33 -1.29 -7.00
CA ALA A 220 -0.72 -2.51 -6.51
C ALA A 220 0.79 -2.38 -6.34
N LYS A 221 1.39 -3.27 -5.54
CA LYS A 221 2.85 -3.40 -5.43
C LYS A 221 3.25 -4.86 -5.36
N SER A 222 4.15 -5.25 -6.26
CA SER A 222 4.73 -6.58 -6.33
C SER A 222 6.06 -6.66 -5.57
N GLY A 223 6.33 -7.81 -4.98
CA GLY A 223 7.59 -8.17 -4.33
C GLY A 223 8.12 -9.51 -4.83
N VAL A 224 9.43 -9.60 -5.06
CA VAL A 224 10.08 -10.78 -5.67
C VAL A 224 10.08 -12.04 -4.78
N ALA A 225 9.60 -11.96 -3.54
CA ALA A 225 9.29 -13.13 -2.73
C ALA A 225 7.94 -13.79 -3.10
N GLY A 226 7.19 -13.22 -4.05
CA GLY A 226 5.89 -13.71 -4.49
C GLY A 226 4.70 -13.05 -3.79
N GLY A 227 4.94 -12.00 -2.99
CA GLY A 227 3.90 -11.15 -2.41
C GLY A 227 3.36 -10.16 -3.43
N LEU A 228 2.05 -9.94 -3.42
CA LEU A 228 1.36 -8.92 -4.21
C LEU A 228 0.35 -8.20 -3.31
N MET A 229 0.57 -6.93 -3.06
CA MET A 229 -0.33 -6.04 -2.31
C MET A 229 -1.19 -5.25 -3.29
N ILE A 230 -2.51 -5.29 -3.11
CA ILE A 230 -3.49 -4.61 -3.97
C ILE A 230 -4.42 -3.78 -3.09
N VAL A 231 -4.73 -2.59 -3.56
CA VAL A 231 -5.63 -1.66 -2.86
C VAL A 231 -6.86 -1.40 -3.72
N VAL A 232 -8.05 -1.66 -3.17
CA VAL A 232 -9.34 -1.22 -3.73
C VAL A 232 -9.78 0.00 -2.92
N PRO A 233 -9.54 1.22 -3.38
CA PRO A 233 -9.78 2.44 -2.59
C PRO A 233 -11.22 2.51 -2.06
N ASN A 234 -11.37 2.94 -0.82
CA ASN A 234 -12.63 3.06 -0.09
C ASN A 234 -13.40 1.75 0.11
N LEU A 235 -12.75 0.58 -0.07
CA LEU A 235 -13.43 -0.70 0.07
C LEU A 235 -12.61 -1.74 0.83
N LEU A 236 -11.45 -2.14 0.33
CA LEU A 236 -10.66 -3.22 0.93
C LEU A 236 -9.20 -3.25 0.45
N GLY A 237 -8.36 -3.95 1.21
CA GLY A 237 -7.02 -4.36 0.84
C GLY A 237 -6.95 -5.86 0.58
N ILE A 238 -6.09 -6.26 -0.35
CA ILE A 238 -5.84 -7.65 -0.70
C ILE A 238 -4.34 -7.92 -0.64
N CYS A 239 -3.97 -9.07 -0.09
CA CYS A 239 -2.64 -9.63 -0.27
C CYS A 239 -2.73 -11.03 -0.86
N ILE A 240 -1.93 -11.27 -1.88
CA ILE A 240 -1.73 -12.61 -2.45
C ILE A 240 -0.27 -13.00 -2.20
N TYR A 241 -0.04 -14.19 -1.66
CA TYR A 241 1.28 -14.76 -1.52
C TYR A 241 1.39 -16.03 -2.35
N SER A 242 2.22 -15.99 -3.40
CA SER A 242 2.52 -17.13 -4.25
C SER A 242 3.90 -16.95 -4.88
N PRO A 243 4.94 -17.69 -4.44
CA PRO A 243 6.35 -17.41 -4.76
C PRO A 243 6.78 -17.70 -6.20
N ARG A 244 5.99 -18.38 -7.04
CA ARG A 244 6.34 -18.54 -8.45
C ARG A 244 6.08 -17.26 -9.23
N LEU A 245 7.14 -16.71 -9.83
CA LEU A 245 7.13 -15.45 -10.57
C LEU A 245 7.13 -15.70 -12.08
N ASP A 246 6.59 -14.73 -12.82
CA ASP A 246 6.76 -14.62 -14.26
C ASP A 246 8.12 -14.00 -14.63
N GLU A 247 8.39 -13.82 -15.91
CA GLU A 247 9.64 -13.24 -16.42
C GLU A 247 9.82 -11.77 -16.03
N LEU A 248 8.73 -11.07 -15.67
CA LEU A 248 8.72 -9.68 -15.23
C LEU A 248 8.82 -9.53 -13.68
N GLY A 249 8.91 -10.66 -12.96
CA GLY A 249 9.09 -10.67 -11.50
C GLY A 249 7.80 -10.58 -10.70
N ASN A 250 6.63 -10.78 -11.32
CA ASN A 250 5.34 -10.77 -10.65
C ASN A 250 4.83 -12.19 -10.36
N SER A 251 4.05 -12.36 -9.29
CA SER A 251 3.42 -13.64 -8.96
C SER A 251 2.45 -14.08 -10.07
N VAL A 252 2.72 -15.20 -10.72
CA VAL A 252 1.88 -15.74 -11.81
C VAL A 252 0.43 -15.92 -11.35
N ARG A 253 0.23 -16.65 -10.24
CA ARG A 253 -1.12 -16.87 -9.69
C ARG A 253 -1.73 -15.59 -9.13
N GLY A 254 -0.91 -14.64 -8.67
CA GLY A 254 -1.37 -13.35 -8.21
C GLY A 254 -1.99 -12.53 -9.34
N ILE A 255 -1.33 -12.49 -10.51
CA ILE A 255 -1.86 -11.82 -11.71
C ILE A 255 -3.13 -12.50 -12.20
N ASP A 256 -3.17 -13.82 -12.25
CA ASP A 256 -4.37 -14.56 -12.68
C ASP A 256 -5.55 -14.34 -11.73
N PHE A 257 -5.30 -14.31 -10.42
CA PHE A 257 -6.33 -13.94 -9.44
C PHE A 257 -6.88 -12.53 -9.70
N CYS A 258 -6.02 -11.55 -9.98
CA CYS A 258 -6.44 -10.19 -10.29
C CYS A 258 -7.35 -10.14 -11.52
N LYS A 259 -7.02 -10.89 -12.58
CA LYS A 259 -7.85 -10.96 -13.79
C LYS A 259 -9.25 -11.53 -13.48
N GLU A 260 -9.34 -12.61 -12.68
CA GLU A 260 -10.64 -13.18 -12.30
C GLU A 260 -11.41 -12.24 -11.35
N LEU A 261 -10.72 -11.55 -10.45
CA LEU A 261 -11.31 -10.55 -9.56
C LEU A 261 -12.01 -9.44 -10.37
N ILE A 262 -11.36 -8.89 -11.38
CA ILE A 262 -11.91 -7.80 -12.21
C ILE A 262 -13.04 -8.30 -13.14
N LYS A 263 -13.03 -9.56 -13.55
CA LYS A 263 -14.16 -10.14 -14.29
C LYS A 263 -15.42 -10.25 -13.42
N THR A 264 -15.25 -10.52 -12.13
CA THR A 264 -16.35 -10.77 -11.20
C THR A 264 -16.87 -9.49 -10.56
N TYR A 265 -15.96 -8.60 -10.16
CA TYR A 265 -16.29 -7.41 -9.40
C TYR A 265 -16.02 -6.13 -10.20
N ASN A 266 -16.84 -5.11 -9.94
CA ASN A 266 -16.73 -3.78 -10.53
C ASN A 266 -15.61 -2.96 -9.82
N PHE A 267 -14.35 -3.37 -9.98
CA PHE A 267 -13.21 -2.79 -9.27
C PHE A 267 -12.27 -1.98 -10.16
N HIS A 268 -12.28 -2.22 -11.47
CA HIS A 268 -11.46 -1.41 -12.37
C HIS A 268 -11.89 0.06 -12.30
N ASN A 269 -10.95 0.99 -12.30
CA ASN A 269 -11.21 2.43 -12.17
C ASN A 269 -12.26 2.98 -13.14
N TYR A 270 -12.42 2.36 -14.29
CA TYR A 270 -13.34 2.82 -15.35
C TYR A 270 -14.53 1.88 -15.56
N ASP A 271 -14.72 0.88 -14.72
CA ASP A 271 -15.87 -0.05 -14.84
C ASP A 271 -17.22 0.68 -14.73
N SER A 272 -17.28 1.79 -13.99
CA SER A 272 -18.50 2.60 -13.87
C SER A 272 -18.95 3.26 -15.17
N LEU A 273 -18.08 3.35 -16.19
CA LEU A 273 -18.41 3.90 -17.51
C LEU A 273 -19.12 2.89 -18.40
N THR A 274 -19.05 1.60 -18.07
CA THR A 274 -19.66 0.52 -18.85
C THR A 274 -21.04 0.19 -18.29
N SER A 275 -22.09 0.80 -18.84
CA SER A 275 -23.49 0.48 -18.51
C SER A 275 -23.81 -0.94 -18.98
N GLY A 276 -24.32 -1.79 -18.08
CA GLY A 276 -24.77 -3.17 -18.40
C GLY A 276 -23.82 -4.28 -18.00
N ASN A 277 -22.79 -4.00 -17.22
CA ASN A 277 -21.92 -5.03 -16.65
C ASN A 277 -22.65 -5.86 -15.58
N ASN A 278 -22.73 -7.17 -15.79
CA ASN A 278 -23.20 -8.13 -14.77
C ASN A 278 -22.23 -8.32 -13.60
N LYS A 279 -21.28 -7.39 -13.41
CA LYS A 279 -20.30 -7.44 -12.32
C LYS A 279 -20.93 -7.07 -11.00
N ILE A 280 -20.46 -7.69 -9.94
CA ILE A 280 -20.88 -7.37 -8.57
C ILE A 280 -20.16 -6.08 -8.13
N ASP A 281 -20.92 -5.07 -7.68
CA ASP A 281 -20.36 -3.89 -7.02
C ASP A 281 -20.67 -3.90 -5.51
N PRO A 282 -19.73 -4.30 -4.66
CA PRO A 282 -19.93 -4.30 -3.22
C PRO A 282 -20.17 -2.90 -2.62
N ARG A 283 -19.76 -1.83 -3.32
CA ARG A 283 -19.98 -0.45 -2.89
C ARG A 283 -21.44 -0.05 -2.90
N LEU A 284 -22.23 -0.57 -3.85
CA LEU A 284 -23.66 -0.31 -3.94
C LEU A 284 -24.41 -0.85 -2.73
N LYS A 285 -24.14 -2.10 -2.34
CA LYS A 285 -24.75 -2.70 -1.13
C LYS A 285 -24.41 -1.93 0.13
N ARG A 286 -23.16 -1.49 0.26
CA ARG A 286 -22.72 -0.71 1.41
C ARG A 286 -23.38 0.65 1.48
N ASN A 287 -23.51 1.36 0.36
CA ASN A 287 -24.20 2.64 0.30
C ASN A 287 -25.68 2.48 0.60
N GLN A 288 -26.31 1.45 0.05
CA GLN A 288 -27.71 1.13 0.33
C GLN A 288 -27.95 0.82 1.81
N SER A 289 -27.11 -0.02 2.42
CA SER A 289 -27.18 -0.32 3.87
C SER A 289 -26.94 0.92 4.75
N LYS A 290 -26.04 1.83 4.33
CA LYS A 290 -25.85 3.10 5.03
C LYS A 290 -27.08 3.99 4.95
N ILE A 291 -27.67 4.15 3.78
CA ILE A 291 -28.88 4.96 3.57
C ILE A 291 -30.05 4.36 4.35
N GLU A 292 -30.25 3.06 4.27
CA GLU A 292 -31.29 2.34 5.02
C GLU A 292 -31.10 2.50 6.52
N GLY A 293 -29.84 2.39 7.01
CA GLY A 293 -29.50 2.61 8.43
C GLY A 293 -29.82 4.02 8.91
N ILE A 294 -29.51 5.06 8.12
CA ILE A 294 -29.80 6.46 8.43
C ILE A 294 -31.32 6.68 8.47
N ILE A 295 -32.06 6.20 7.48
CA ILE A 295 -33.50 6.31 7.42
C ILE A 295 -34.15 5.63 8.63
N SER A 296 -33.73 4.39 8.94
CA SER A 296 -34.23 3.64 10.09
C SER A 296 -33.94 4.36 11.41
N LEU A 297 -32.74 4.95 11.55
CA LEU A 297 -32.35 5.70 12.76
C LEU A 297 -33.20 6.97 12.95
N CYS A 298 -33.40 7.75 11.87
CA CYS A 298 -34.27 8.92 11.91
C CYS A 298 -35.72 8.55 12.20
N SER A 299 -36.22 7.45 11.64
CA SER A 299 -37.61 6.93 11.93
C SER A 299 -37.73 6.54 13.40
N ALA A 300 -36.81 5.70 13.91
CA ALA A 300 -36.82 5.27 15.32
C ALA A 300 -36.74 6.46 16.29
N ALA A 301 -35.92 7.46 15.97
CA ALA A 301 -35.81 8.68 16.77
C ALA A 301 -37.12 9.49 16.75
N SER A 302 -37.77 9.61 15.59
CA SER A 302 -39.07 10.33 15.45
C SER A 302 -40.21 9.65 16.19
N GLU A 303 -40.17 8.32 16.30
CA GLU A 303 -41.15 7.50 17.01
C GLU A 303 -40.86 7.37 18.52
N GLY A 304 -39.68 7.82 18.95
CA GLY A 304 -39.21 7.70 20.33
C GLY A 304 -38.77 6.30 20.73
N ASP A 305 -38.51 5.43 19.75
CA ASP A 305 -38.00 4.07 20.01
C ASP A 305 -36.52 4.06 20.36
N MET A 306 -36.24 4.32 21.64
CA MET A 306 -34.89 4.36 22.20
C MET A 306 -34.17 3.00 22.16
N MET A 307 -34.89 1.89 22.08
CA MET A 307 -34.28 0.56 21.98
C MET A 307 -33.70 0.38 20.58
N GLU A 308 -34.46 0.70 19.55
CA GLU A 308 -34.01 0.61 18.17
C GLU A 308 -32.91 1.64 17.85
N VAL A 309 -33.02 2.87 18.36
CA VAL A 309 -31.93 3.88 18.25
C VAL A 309 -30.61 3.33 18.79
N ARG A 310 -30.63 2.76 20.02
CA ARG A 310 -29.43 2.16 20.62
C ARG A 310 -28.90 0.97 19.81
N HIS A 311 -29.78 0.15 19.27
CA HIS A 311 -29.42 -0.99 18.45
C HIS A 311 -28.70 -0.56 17.18
N LEU A 312 -29.25 0.39 16.44
CA LEU A 312 -28.68 0.91 15.19
C LEU A 312 -27.34 1.62 15.43
N VAL A 313 -27.21 2.39 16.51
CA VAL A 313 -25.93 3.02 16.91
C VAL A 313 -24.89 1.96 17.26
N ALA A 314 -25.27 0.89 17.96
CA ALA A 314 -24.38 -0.23 18.25
C ALA A 314 -23.93 -1.00 17.00
N GLN A 315 -24.72 -0.98 15.93
CA GLN A 315 -24.37 -1.50 14.60
C GLN A 315 -23.46 -0.54 13.80
N GLY A 316 -23.13 0.64 14.35
CA GLY A 316 -22.21 1.61 13.75
C GLY A 316 -22.89 2.66 12.85
N VAL A 317 -24.20 2.84 12.92
CA VAL A 317 -24.89 3.94 12.23
C VAL A 317 -24.54 5.25 12.96
N ASP A 318 -23.99 6.21 12.22
CA ASP A 318 -23.59 7.51 12.76
C ASP A 318 -24.82 8.41 12.99
N ILE A 319 -25.06 8.80 14.23
CA ILE A 319 -26.21 9.62 14.65
C ILE A 319 -26.20 11.04 14.07
N ASN A 320 -25.07 11.51 13.58
CA ASN A 320 -24.93 12.86 13.02
C ASN A 320 -25.19 12.89 11.50
N LEU A 321 -25.39 11.75 10.87
CA LEU A 321 -25.71 11.72 9.44
C LEU A 321 -27.19 12.11 9.23
N ALA A 322 -27.42 12.96 8.24
CA ALA A 322 -28.74 13.42 7.89
C ALA A 322 -29.40 12.47 6.84
N ASP A 323 -30.72 12.34 6.95
CA ASP A 323 -31.52 11.70 5.91
C ASP A 323 -31.65 12.61 4.67
N TYR A 324 -32.46 12.18 3.69
CA TYR A 324 -32.68 12.90 2.44
C TYR A 324 -33.26 14.32 2.65
N ASP A 325 -34.01 14.53 3.72
CA ASP A 325 -34.61 15.82 4.07
C ASP A 325 -33.70 16.70 4.96
N GLY A 326 -32.49 16.22 5.25
CA GLY A 326 -31.51 16.93 6.09
C GLY A 326 -31.79 16.77 7.60
N ARG A 327 -32.62 15.80 8.02
CA ARG A 327 -32.91 15.52 9.43
C ARG A 327 -31.89 14.53 9.99
N THR A 328 -31.48 14.72 11.23
CA THR A 328 -30.66 13.80 12.01
C THR A 328 -31.49 13.17 13.14
N ALA A 329 -30.99 12.08 13.71
CA ALA A 329 -31.65 11.37 14.81
C ALA A 329 -31.57 12.13 16.14
#